data_3964ab687004fa50d24deb122ac39fa2
#
_entry.id   3964ab687004fa50d24deb122ac39fa2
#
_cell.length_a   1.000
_cell.length_b   1.000
_cell.length_c   1.000
_cell.angle_alpha   90.00
_cell.angle_beta   90.00
_cell.angle_gamma   90.00
#
_symmetry.space_group_name_H-M   'P 1'
#
loop_
_entity.id
_entity.type
_entity.pdbx_description
1 polymer ?
#
loop_
_entity_poly.entity_id
_entity_poly.type
_entity_poly.pdbx_seq_one_letter_code
_entity_poly.pdbx_strand_id
1 'polypeptide(L)'
;SETGIDMATKPFSVGVRVEHLQEDLDHSLYGKFADMSDKYGRPLLPHAEYNVSWREKQQGLVSDTARGVYSFCMCPGGEVVAATSEEGGVVTNGMSRYARDGRNGNSAIAVSVLPEDIGKDWKKAIEFQRMIARSAFRAGGHDYSAPVETLGDFLSGKTSRFTEPSRVVPTYMNGKYRLCDIGGIFPGFVTDMLKKGFRRFGGMIKGFDMPEAVLTGAETRTSSPVRIPRNDGFTTSKVGNLYPCGEGAGYAGGITSAAVDGIRTAIMVIGNN
;
A
#
# COMPACT_ATOMS: atom_id res chain seq x y z
N SER A 1 11.01 -24.30 0.61
CA SER A 1 11.20 -25.32 -0.43
C SER A 1 12.24 -26.37 -0.07
N GLU A 2 13.26 -26.05 0.69
CA GLU A 2 14.25 -27.05 1.21
C GLU A 2 13.59 -28.08 2.16
N THR A 3 12.54 -27.68 2.86
CA THR A 3 11.74 -28.54 3.75
C THR A 3 10.65 -29.33 3.02
N GLY A 4 10.55 -29.24 1.67
CA GLY A 4 9.52 -29.90 0.87
C GLY A 4 8.13 -29.26 0.93
N ILE A 5 7.97 -28.09 1.56
CA ILE A 5 6.69 -27.37 1.61
C ILE A 5 6.38 -26.78 0.24
N ASP A 6 5.17 -27.03 -0.27
CA ASP A 6 4.70 -26.46 -1.52
C ASP A 6 4.42 -24.98 -1.34
N MET A 7 4.77 -24.19 -2.36
CA MET A 7 4.50 -22.76 -2.43
C MET A 7 3.89 -22.41 -3.78
N ALA A 8 2.86 -21.61 -3.77
CA ALA A 8 2.18 -21.15 -4.98
C ALA A 8 2.28 -19.63 -5.11
N THR A 9 2.32 -19.13 -6.34
CA THR A 9 2.22 -17.71 -6.61
C THR A 9 0.81 -17.20 -6.32
N LYS A 10 0.72 -16.02 -5.74
CA LYS A 10 -0.54 -15.34 -5.46
C LYS A 10 -0.48 -13.91 -6.04
N PRO A 11 -1.58 -13.35 -6.53
CA PRO A 11 -1.65 -11.92 -6.83
C PRO A 11 -1.29 -11.09 -5.59
N PHE A 12 -0.52 -10.04 -5.79
CA PHE A 12 -0.13 -9.07 -4.76
C PHE A 12 -0.17 -7.66 -5.35
N SER A 13 0.19 -6.65 -4.57
CA SER A 13 0.19 -5.29 -5.07
C SER A 13 1.41 -4.53 -4.61
N VAL A 14 1.80 -3.54 -5.41
CA VAL A 14 2.90 -2.62 -5.12
C VAL A 14 2.50 -1.20 -5.50
N GLY A 15 3.08 -0.21 -4.84
CA GLY A 15 2.76 1.17 -5.13
C GLY A 15 3.51 2.16 -4.23
N VAL A 16 2.84 3.23 -3.91
CA VAL A 16 3.38 4.36 -3.13
C VAL A 16 2.46 4.71 -1.98
N ARG A 17 2.97 5.37 -0.95
CA ARG A 17 2.16 6.14 0.00
C ARG A 17 1.87 7.52 -0.58
N VAL A 18 0.63 7.96 -0.49
CA VAL A 18 0.23 9.33 -0.76
C VAL A 18 -0.14 10.01 0.54
N GLU A 19 0.38 11.22 0.74
CA GLU A 19 0.05 12.08 1.86
C GLU A 19 -0.74 13.30 1.39
N HIS A 20 -1.81 13.62 2.14
CA HIS A 20 -2.60 14.85 2.02
C HIS A 20 -2.69 15.50 3.40
N LEU A 21 -3.03 16.78 3.48
CA LEU A 21 -3.44 17.34 4.76
C LEU A 21 -4.74 16.66 5.21
N GLN A 22 -4.78 16.23 6.48
CA GLN A 22 -5.99 15.60 7.02
C GLN A 22 -7.20 16.54 6.99
N GLU A 23 -6.97 17.81 7.27
CA GLU A 23 -8.00 18.85 7.16
C GLU A 23 -8.63 18.95 5.77
N ASP A 24 -7.82 18.88 4.70
CA ASP A 24 -8.33 18.89 3.33
C ASP A 24 -9.21 17.66 3.04
N LEU A 25 -8.80 16.50 3.55
CA LEU A 25 -9.58 15.25 3.43
C LEU A 25 -10.91 15.35 4.20
N ASP A 26 -10.88 15.88 5.42
CA ASP A 26 -12.06 16.08 6.25
C ASP A 26 -13.07 17.01 5.53
N HIS A 27 -12.61 18.14 5.01
CA HIS A 27 -13.46 19.06 4.23
C HIS A 27 -13.97 18.46 2.93
N SER A 28 -13.14 17.67 2.23
CA SER A 28 -13.54 17.05 0.96
C SER A 28 -14.61 15.99 1.13
N LEU A 29 -14.59 15.26 2.25
CA LEU A 29 -15.49 14.14 2.51
C LEU A 29 -16.71 14.53 3.36
N TYR A 30 -16.56 15.44 4.31
CA TYR A 30 -17.64 15.87 5.21
C TYR A 30 -18.25 17.21 4.84
N GLY A 31 -17.59 18.01 3.97
CA GLY A 31 -18.03 19.34 3.58
C GLY A 31 -18.19 20.26 4.81
N LYS A 32 -19.32 20.93 4.93
CA LYS A 32 -19.60 21.83 6.07
C LYS A 32 -19.67 21.15 7.43
N PHE A 33 -19.70 19.85 7.51
CA PHE A 33 -19.74 19.11 8.77
C PHE A 33 -18.33 18.88 9.36
N ALA A 34 -17.27 19.14 8.58
CA ALA A 34 -15.89 18.96 9.05
C ALA A 34 -15.57 19.85 10.26
N ASP A 35 -16.09 21.08 10.28
CA ASP A 35 -15.80 22.07 11.34
C ASP A 35 -16.78 22.01 12.53
N MET A 36 -17.73 21.07 12.52
CA MET A 36 -18.71 20.97 13.60
C MET A 36 -18.11 20.38 14.88
N SER A 37 -18.36 21.07 15.99
CA SER A 37 -17.92 20.65 17.34
C SER A 37 -19.06 20.65 18.34
N ASP A 38 -18.89 19.88 19.39
CA ASP A 38 -19.83 19.85 20.53
C ASP A 38 -19.66 21.12 21.41
N LYS A 39 -20.48 21.23 22.44
CA LYS A 39 -20.45 22.36 23.39
C LYS A 39 -19.12 22.50 24.15
N TYR A 40 -18.22 21.55 24.08
CA TYR A 40 -16.90 21.57 24.69
C TYR A 40 -15.78 21.81 23.66
N GLY A 41 -16.12 22.09 22.40
CA GLY A 41 -15.17 22.31 21.32
C GLY A 41 -14.52 21.04 20.74
N ARG A 42 -15.08 19.85 21.05
CA ARG A 42 -14.57 18.60 20.47
C ARG A 42 -15.20 18.34 19.12
N PRO A 43 -14.44 17.93 18.09
CA PRO A 43 -15.00 17.58 16.79
C PRO A 43 -16.15 16.56 16.93
N LEU A 44 -17.25 16.78 16.20
CA LEU A 44 -18.38 15.85 16.18
C LEU A 44 -18.13 14.61 15.35
N LEU A 45 -17.25 14.72 14.35
CA LEU A 45 -16.87 13.63 13.47
C LEU A 45 -15.43 13.24 13.72
N PRO A 46 -15.09 11.95 13.63
CA PRO A 46 -13.68 11.53 13.57
C PRO A 46 -13.04 12.04 12.28
N HIS A 47 -11.73 12.04 12.20
CA HIS A 47 -11.03 12.29 10.95
C HIS A 47 -11.55 11.38 9.83
N ALA A 48 -11.72 11.95 8.65
CA ALA A 48 -12.24 11.26 7.49
C ALA A 48 -11.29 10.15 7.02
N GLU A 49 -11.88 9.03 6.66
CA GLU A 49 -11.23 7.90 6.04
C GLU A 49 -11.82 7.65 4.65
N TYR A 50 -11.04 7.12 3.74
CA TYR A 50 -11.53 6.78 2.41
C TYR A 50 -11.05 5.41 1.95
N ASN A 51 -11.83 4.83 1.04
CA ASN A 51 -11.47 3.65 0.29
C ASN A 51 -11.84 3.88 -1.17
N VAL A 52 -10.84 3.98 -2.04
CA VAL A 52 -11.01 4.19 -3.47
C VAL A 52 -10.39 3.04 -4.26
N SER A 53 -11.06 2.66 -5.33
CA SER A 53 -10.57 1.63 -6.23
C SER A 53 -11.01 1.88 -7.66
N TRP A 54 -10.18 1.48 -8.60
CA TRP A 54 -10.52 1.51 -10.02
C TRP A 54 -9.87 0.33 -10.73
N ARG A 55 -10.58 -0.24 -11.70
CA ARG A 55 -10.07 -1.29 -12.58
C ARG A 55 -10.16 -0.85 -14.03
N GLU A 56 -9.14 -1.20 -14.82
CA GLU A 56 -9.15 -0.96 -16.24
C GLU A 56 -10.22 -1.84 -16.92
N LYS A 57 -11.05 -1.23 -17.78
CA LYS A 57 -12.04 -1.97 -18.56
C LYS A 57 -11.40 -2.41 -19.86
N GLN A 58 -11.51 -3.68 -20.20
CA GLN A 58 -11.19 -4.20 -21.53
C GLN A 58 -12.49 -4.35 -22.31
N GLN A 59 -12.57 -3.72 -23.49
CA GLN A 59 -13.77 -3.71 -24.36
C GLN A 59 -15.07 -3.32 -23.62
N GLY A 60 -14.98 -2.41 -22.65
CA GLY A 60 -16.13 -1.93 -21.87
C GLY A 60 -16.53 -2.83 -20.69
N LEU A 61 -15.95 -4.01 -20.55
CA LEU A 61 -16.21 -4.95 -19.47
C LEU A 61 -15.02 -5.02 -18.50
N VAL A 62 -15.30 -5.22 -17.20
CA VAL A 62 -14.28 -5.56 -16.21
C VAL A 62 -14.07 -7.07 -16.27
N SER A 63 -12.90 -7.51 -16.71
CA SER A 63 -12.53 -8.92 -16.66
C SER A 63 -11.91 -9.25 -15.29
N ASP A 64 -11.95 -10.53 -14.88
CA ASP A 64 -11.31 -10.99 -13.64
C ASP A 64 -9.78 -10.81 -13.66
N THR A 65 -9.20 -10.68 -14.86
CA THR A 65 -7.79 -10.41 -15.10
C THR A 65 -7.50 -8.91 -15.27
N ALA A 66 -8.50 -8.03 -15.13
CA ALA A 66 -8.30 -6.59 -15.24
C ALA A 66 -7.45 -6.07 -14.10
N ARG A 67 -6.37 -5.36 -14.46
CA ARG A 67 -5.49 -4.74 -13.47
C ARG A 67 -6.22 -3.65 -12.70
N GLY A 68 -6.10 -3.71 -11.37
CA GLY A 68 -6.67 -2.73 -10.46
C GLY A 68 -5.63 -1.81 -9.85
N VAL A 69 -6.10 -0.62 -9.48
CA VAL A 69 -5.41 0.30 -8.57
C VAL A 69 -6.39 0.69 -7.46
N TYR A 70 -5.92 0.75 -6.22
CA TYR A 70 -6.79 0.98 -5.07
C TYR A 70 -6.02 1.55 -3.88
N SER A 71 -6.75 2.23 -2.99
CA SER A 71 -6.20 2.64 -1.70
C SER A 71 -6.17 1.46 -0.73
N PHE A 72 -5.14 1.39 0.09
CA PHE A 72 -5.00 0.36 1.11
C PHE A 72 -4.44 0.97 2.40
N CYS A 73 -4.92 0.50 3.55
CA CYS A 73 -4.44 0.91 4.86
C CYS A 73 -4.36 2.44 4.99
N MET A 74 -5.51 3.14 4.84
CA MET A 74 -5.61 4.58 5.08
C MET A 74 -5.39 4.85 6.57
N CYS A 75 -4.52 5.82 6.86
CA CYS A 75 -4.08 6.21 8.20
C CYS A 75 -4.42 7.69 8.43
N PRO A 76 -5.61 7.99 9.01
CA PRO A 76 -6.00 9.36 9.33
C PRO A 76 -5.07 9.96 10.39
N GLY A 77 -4.73 11.24 10.24
CA GLY A 77 -3.82 11.92 11.16
C GLY A 77 -2.54 11.13 11.41
N GLY A 78 -1.99 10.49 10.36
CA GLY A 78 -0.93 9.51 10.46
C GLY A 78 0.35 9.93 9.75
N GLU A 79 1.35 9.08 9.86
CA GLU A 79 2.70 9.28 9.32
C GLU A 79 3.05 8.12 8.39
N VAL A 80 3.87 8.39 7.37
CA VAL A 80 4.55 7.36 6.61
C VAL A 80 5.74 6.85 7.40
N VAL A 81 5.85 5.54 7.56
CA VAL A 81 6.88 4.90 8.38
C VAL A 81 7.76 3.96 7.56
N ALA A 82 8.99 3.75 8.02
CA ALA A 82 9.89 2.75 7.46
C ALA A 82 9.38 1.34 7.82
N ALA A 83 9.27 0.47 6.82
CA ALA A 83 8.85 -0.92 6.96
C ALA A 83 9.84 -1.89 6.34
N THR A 84 11.08 -1.47 6.17
CA THR A 84 12.16 -2.27 5.60
C THR A 84 12.55 -3.42 6.53
N SER A 85 12.58 -4.62 6.00
CA SER A 85 12.99 -5.84 6.71
C SER A 85 14.21 -6.53 6.08
N GLU A 86 14.72 -6.01 4.98
CA GLU A 86 15.88 -6.55 4.26
C GLU A 86 16.89 -5.44 3.99
N GLU A 87 18.17 -5.72 4.19
CA GLU A 87 19.26 -4.79 3.91
C GLU A 87 19.27 -4.33 2.45
N GLY A 88 19.59 -3.06 2.22
CA GLY A 88 19.67 -2.47 0.87
C GLY A 88 18.31 -2.27 0.19
N GLY A 89 17.22 -2.28 0.95
CA GLY A 89 15.89 -1.96 0.48
C GLY A 89 15.29 -0.76 1.20
N VAL A 90 14.36 -0.03 0.57
CA VAL A 90 13.45 0.92 1.23
C VAL A 90 12.02 0.48 0.96
N VAL A 91 11.30 0.23 2.04
CA VAL A 91 9.88 -0.12 2.04
C VAL A 91 9.16 0.82 2.99
N THR A 92 8.04 1.36 2.53
CA THR A 92 7.18 2.26 3.31
C THR A 92 5.90 1.57 3.75
N ASN A 93 5.35 2.03 4.85
CA ASN A 93 4.01 1.73 5.32
C ASN A 93 3.42 3.00 5.96
N GLY A 94 2.20 2.95 6.46
CA GLY A 94 1.58 4.06 7.19
C GLY A 94 1.17 3.63 8.60
N MET A 95 1.14 4.61 9.48
CA MET A 95 0.73 4.41 10.87
C MET A 95 0.00 5.65 11.38
N SER A 96 -1.12 5.48 12.06
CA SER A 96 -1.72 6.53 12.87
C SER A 96 -1.33 6.34 14.33
N ARG A 97 -1.07 7.44 15.02
CA ARG A 97 -1.00 7.44 16.49
C ARG A 97 -2.39 7.18 17.05
N TYR A 98 -2.48 6.80 18.31
CA TYR A 98 -3.77 6.57 18.98
C TYR A 98 -4.72 7.79 18.88
N ALA A 99 -4.17 8.99 19.08
CA ALA A 99 -4.94 10.24 19.00
C ALA A 99 -5.35 10.63 17.58
N ARG A 100 -4.71 10.07 16.54
CA ARG A 100 -4.91 10.40 15.12
C ARG A 100 -4.78 11.91 14.85
N ASP A 101 -3.93 12.61 15.58
CA ASP A 101 -3.78 14.07 15.62
C ASP A 101 -2.65 14.61 14.74
N GLY A 102 -2.12 13.77 13.86
CA GLY A 102 -1.12 14.18 12.88
C GLY A 102 -1.71 15.10 11.82
N ARG A 103 -0.87 15.98 11.29
CA ARG A 103 -1.26 16.95 10.26
C ARG A 103 -1.71 16.31 8.95
N ASN A 104 -1.08 15.20 8.56
CA ASN A 104 -1.35 14.50 7.32
C ASN A 104 -2.21 13.26 7.57
N GLY A 105 -3.06 12.93 6.59
CA GLY A 105 -3.57 11.59 6.39
C GLY A 105 -2.81 10.92 5.25
N ASN A 106 -2.57 9.61 5.33
CA ASN A 106 -1.89 8.90 4.26
C ASN A 106 -2.54 7.55 3.95
N SER A 107 -2.37 7.06 2.73
CA SER A 107 -2.73 5.70 2.35
C SER A 107 -1.76 5.14 1.30
N ALA A 108 -1.63 3.83 1.23
CA ALA A 108 -1.05 3.20 0.06
C ALA A 108 -1.98 3.37 -1.14
N ILE A 109 -1.42 3.69 -2.30
CA ILE A 109 -2.06 3.53 -3.60
C ILE A 109 -1.32 2.43 -4.32
N ALA A 110 -1.98 1.29 -4.42
CA ALA A 110 -1.37 0.03 -4.82
C ALA A 110 -1.96 -0.50 -6.13
N VAL A 111 -1.08 -1.00 -6.98
CA VAL A 111 -1.40 -1.59 -8.29
C VAL A 111 -1.26 -3.10 -8.20
N SER A 112 -2.26 -3.81 -8.70
CA SER A 112 -2.24 -5.28 -8.74
C SER A 112 -1.14 -5.81 -9.66
N VAL A 113 -0.36 -6.75 -9.14
CA VAL A 113 0.61 -7.57 -9.89
C VAL A 113 0.04 -8.97 -9.98
N LEU A 114 -0.15 -9.43 -11.20
CA LEU A 114 -0.76 -10.73 -11.49
C LEU A 114 0.32 -11.81 -11.66
N PRO A 115 0.01 -13.09 -11.43
CA PRO A 115 0.95 -14.18 -11.66
C PRO A 115 1.56 -14.20 -13.07
N GLU A 116 0.81 -13.74 -14.06
CA GLU A 116 1.23 -13.64 -15.47
C GLU A 116 2.37 -12.63 -15.65
N ASP A 117 2.40 -11.56 -14.89
CA ASP A 117 3.45 -10.52 -14.96
C ASP A 117 4.83 -11.06 -14.54
N ILE A 118 4.85 -12.12 -13.75
CA ILE A 118 6.04 -12.71 -13.14
C ILE A 118 6.27 -14.17 -13.56
N GLY A 119 5.56 -14.63 -14.63
CA GLY A 119 5.71 -15.99 -15.17
C GLY A 119 5.22 -17.09 -14.23
N LYS A 120 4.28 -16.79 -13.32
CA LYS A 120 3.67 -17.72 -12.35
C LYS A 120 4.68 -18.42 -11.41
N ASP A 121 5.83 -17.80 -11.19
CA ASP A 121 6.90 -18.32 -10.35
C ASP A 121 6.91 -17.55 -9.01
N TRP A 122 6.70 -18.24 -7.91
CA TRP A 122 6.66 -17.64 -6.58
C TRP A 122 8.01 -17.02 -6.15
N LYS A 123 9.16 -17.55 -6.62
CA LYS A 123 10.48 -16.96 -6.37
C LYS A 123 10.63 -15.62 -7.09
N LYS A 124 10.15 -15.56 -8.33
CA LYS A 124 10.12 -14.31 -9.09
C LYS A 124 9.18 -13.29 -8.47
N ALA A 125 8.08 -13.73 -7.84
CA ALA A 125 7.18 -12.84 -7.11
C ALA A 125 7.87 -12.13 -5.94
N ILE A 126 8.65 -12.87 -5.15
CA ILE A 126 9.47 -12.33 -4.06
C ILE A 126 10.52 -11.37 -4.62
N GLU A 127 11.24 -11.80 -5.66
CA GLU A 127 12.30 -10.97 -6.25
C GLU A 127 11.76 -9.68 -6.90
N PHE A 128 10.55 -9.72 -7.44
CA PHE A 128 9.88 -8.53 -7.95
C PHE A 128 9.68 -7.45 -6.85
N GLN A 129 9.21 -7.85 -5.67
CA GLN A 129 9.10 -6.93 -4.53
C GLN A 129 10.48 -6.41 -4.08
N ARG A 130 11.49 -7.28 -4.02
CA ARG A 130 12.87 -6.93 -3.65
C ARG A 130 13.50 -5.97 -4.65
N MET A 131 13.29 -6.20 -5.94
CA MET A 131 13.78 -5.34 -7.01
C MET A 131 13.28 -3.89 -6.83
N ILE A 132 12.00 -3.71 -6.55
CA ILE A 132 11.41 -2.39 -6.31
C ILE A 132 11.97 -1.77 -5.02
N ALA A 133 12.04 -2.53 -3.92
CA ALA A 133 12.60 -2.05 -2.66
C ALA A 133 14.07 -1.60 -2.81
N ARG A 134 14.89 -2.35 -3.56
CA ARG A 134 16.29 -1.97 -3.88
C ARG A 134 16.36 -0.76 -4.81
N SER A 135 15.42 -0.64 -5.76
CA SER A 135 15.34 0.55 -6.62
C SER A 135 15.00 1.79 -5.81
N ALA A 136 14.06 1.68 -4.85
CA ALA A 136 13.75 2.76 -3.92
C ALA A 136 14.96 3.13 -3.05
N PHE A 137 15.74 2.16 -2.54
CA PHE A 137 16.96 2.41 -1.77
C PHE A 137 18.00 3.17 -2.59
N ARG A 138 18.22 2.78 -3.84
CA ARG A 138 19.15 3.51 -4.75
C ARG A 138 18.67 4.93 -5.02
N ALA A 139 17.38 5.10 -5.35
CA ALA A 139 16.78 6.41 -5.61
C ALA A 139 16.82 7.32 -4.37
N GLY A 140 16.64 6.76 -3.16
CA GLY A 140 16.77 7.43 -1.88
C GLY A 140 18.20 7.80 -1.49
N GLY A 141 19.24 7.33 -2.23
CA GLY A 141 20.64 7.71 -2.02
C GLY A 141 21.46 6.77 -1.16
N HIS A 142 21.03 5.51 -1.01
CA HIS A 142 21.73 4.43 -0.30
C HIS A 142 21.90 4.63 1.22
N ASP A 143 21.08 5.49 1.84
CA ASP A 143 21.15 5.80 3.26
C ASP A 143 19.80 5.61 4.00
N TYR A 144 18.89 4.84 3.38
CA TYR A 144 17.52 4.61 3.84
C TYR A 144 16.61 5.85 3.87
N SER A 145 17.01 6.94 3.22
CA SER A 145 16.08 8.01 2.88
C SER A 145 15.03 7.49 1.90
N ALA A 146 13.77 7.87 2.09
CA ALA A 146 12.72 7.47 1.16
C ALA A 146 12.75 8.32 -0.11
N PRO A 147 12.52 7.73 -1.29
CA PRO A 147 12.19 8.48 -2.49
C PRO A 147 10.89 9.24 -2.30
N VAL A 148 10.89 10.53 -2.63
CA VAL A 148 9.72 11.41 -2.53
C VAL A 148 9.56 12.22 -3.79
N GLU A 149 8.31 12.46 -4.18
CA GLU A 149 7.94 13.32 -5.31
C GLU A 149 6.59 13.97 -5.03
N THR A 150 6.35 15.19 -5.50
CA THR A 150 5.01 15.75 -5.49
C THR A 150 4.14 15.05 -6.54
N LEU A 151 2.85 14.91 -6.27
CA LEU A 151 1.93 14.28 -7.20
C LEU A 151 1.86 15.03 -8.54
N GLY A 152 1.99 16.36 -8.52
CA GLY A 152 2.06 17.17 -9.73
C GLY A 152 3.26 16.84 -10.62
N ASP A 153 4.43 16.69 -10.05
CA ASP A 153 5.65 16.29 -10.78
C ASP A 153 5.51 14.86 -11.33
N PHE A 154 5.03 13.93 -10.52
CA PHE A 154 4.77 12.55 -10.93
C PHE A 154 3.79 12.44 -12.10
N LEU A 155 2.64 13.13 -12.03
CA LEU A 155 1.62 13.09 -13.09
C LEU A 155 2.08 13.74 -14.39
N SER A 156 2.94 14.78 -14.30
CA SER A 156 3.55 15.43 -15.47
C SER A 156 4.70 14.63 -16.08
N GLY A 157 5.23 13.62 -15.37
CA GLY A 157 6.37 12.81 -15.81
C GLY A 157 7.70 13.55 -15.71
N LYS A 158 7.84 14.40 -14.70
CA LYS A 158 9.08 15.15 -14.45
C LYS A 158 10.17 14.22 -13.96
N THR A 159 11.36 14.31 -14.51
CA THR A 159 12.48 13.43 -14.17
C THR A 159 13.67 14.17 -13.56
N SER A 160 13.58 15.49 -13.43
CA SER A 160 14.61 16.35 -12.84
C SER A 160 14.03 17.65 -12.34
N ARG A 161 14.76 18.35 -11.46
CA ARG A 161 14.34 19.65 -10.87
C ARG A 161 12.97 19.53 -10.19
N PHE A 162 12.86 18.58 -9.29
CA PHE A 162 11.63 18.29 -8.56
C PHE A 162 11.18 19.48 -7.72
N THR A 163 9.86 19.59 -7.56
CA THR A 163 9.23 20.62 -6.72
C THR A 163 9.38 20.24 -5.25
N GLU A 164 9.92 21.16 -4.44
CA GLU A 164 10.00 20.96 -2.99
C GLU A 164 8.59 20.94 -2.37
N PRO A 165 8.27 19.90 -1.58
CA PRO A 165 7.03 19.85 -0.85
C PRO A 165 6.93 21.00 0.17
N SER A 166 5.90 21.84 0.07
CA SER A 166 5.73 23.02 0.93
C SER A 166 4.43 23.00 1.71
N ARG A 167 3.33 22.61 1.07
CA ARG A 167 2.01 22.54 1.70
C ARG A 167 1.82 21.24 2.47
N VAL A 168 2.06 20.11 1.83
CA VAL A 168 2.08 18.79 2.43
C VAL A 168 3.54 18.40 2.64
N VAL A 169 3.98 18.33 3.89
CA VAL A 169 5.36 17.99 4.24
C VAL A 169 5.47 16.48 4.45
N PRO A 170 6.43 15.80 3.78
CA PRO A 170 6.61 14.35 3.97
C PRO A 170 6.89 13.99 5.43
N THR A 171 6.22 12.96 5.93
CA THR A 171 6.35 12.55 7.35
C THR A 171 7.34 11.40 7.57
N TYR A 172 7.83 10.76 6.50
CA TYR A 172 8.74 9.61 6.61
C TYR A 172 9.97 9.90 7.47
N MET A 173 10.14 9.14 8.56
CA MET A 173 11.26 9.23 9.50
C MET A 173 11.65 10.68 9.88
N ASN A 174 10.66 11.51 10.20
CA ASN A 174 10.84 12.93 10.52
C ASN A 174 11.51 13.74 9.39
N GLY A 175 11.17 13.44 8.13
CA GLY A 175 11.69 14.16 6.97
C GLY A 175 12.97 13.58 6.37
N LYS A 176 13.30 12.33 6.66
CA LYS A 176 14.44 11.64 6.03
C LYS A 176 14.05 11.15 4.63
N TYR A 177 14.05 12.04 3.66
CA TYR A 177 13.67 11.75 2.28
C TYR A 177 14.63 12.38 1.26
N ARG A 178 14.53 11.92 0.01
CA ARG A 178 15.21 12.50 -1.14
C ARG A 178 14.21 12.69 -2.28
N LEU A 179 14.23 13.88 -2.88
CA LEU A 179 13.45 14.15 -4.07
C LEU A 179 14.03 13.41 -5.27
N CYS A 180 13.20 12.62 -5.95
CA CYS A 180 13.61 11.87 -7.14
C CYS A 180 12.40 11.40 -7.95
N ASP A 181 12.63 10.92 -9.16
CA ASP A 181 11.62 10.29 -10.01
C ASP A 181 11.12 8.98 -9.37
N ILE A 182 9.96 9.03 -8.74
CA ILE A 182 9.28 7.84 -8.21
C ILE A 182 8.83 6.90 -9.34
N GLY A 183 8.45 7.46 -10.49
CA GLY A 183 8.04 6.67 -11.64
C GLY A 183 9.10 5.70 -12.12
N GLY A 184 10.37 6.08 -12.03
CA GLY A 184 11.53 5.27 -12.41
C GLY A 184 11.86 4.11 -11.45
N ILE A 185 11.22 4.05 -10.27
CA ILE A 185 11.42 2.96 -9.30
C ILE A 185 10.67 1.69 -9.75
N PHE A 186 9.55 1.86 -10.43
CA PHE A 186 8.61 0.80 -10.78
C PHE A 186 8.73 0.37 -12.24
N PRO A 187 8.30 -0.86 -12.58
CA PRO A 187 8.03 -1.23 -13.97
C PRO A 187 6.96 -0.31 -14.59
N GLY A 188 7.09 0.00 -15.88
CA GLY A 188 6.24 0.98 -16.57
C GLY A 188 4.74 0.76 -16.38
N PHE A 189 4.27 -0.49 -16.39
CA PHE A 189 2.85 -0.79 -16.20
C PHE A 189 2.33 -0.37 -14.81
N VAL A 190 3.17 -0.42 -13.77
CA VAL A 190 2.81 0.04 -12.42
C VAL A 190 2.69 1.55 -12.41
N THR A 191 3.69 2.24 -12.95
CA THR A 191 3.72 3.71 -13.05
C THR A 191 2.51 4.24 -13.83
N ASP A 192 2.20 3.62 -14.98
CA ASP A 192 1.05 4.01 -15.81
C ASP A 192 -0.29 3.82 -15.07
N MET A 193 -0.43 2.70 -14.36
CA MET A 193 -1.64 2.43 -13.57
C MET A 193 -1.78 3.38 -12.39
N LEU A 194 -0.68 3.72 -11.71
CA LEU A 194 -0.69 4.74 -10.65
C LEU A 194 -1.16 6.10 -11.19
N LYS A 195 -0.60 6.56 -12.32
CA LYS A 195 -1.01 7.82 -12.97
C LYS A 195 -2.50 7.82 -13.36
N LYS A 196 -2.99 6.72 -13.94
CA LYS A 196 -4.42 6.55 -14.25
C LYS A 196 -5.27 6.58 -12.98
N GLY A 197 -4.84 5.87 -11.94
CA GLY A 197 -5.52 5.77 -10.65
C GLY A 197 -5.67 7.13 -9.98
N PHE A 198 -4.59 7.89 -9.82
CA PHE A 198 -4.63 9.22 -9.20
C PHE A 198 -5.61 10.17 -9.91
N ARG A 199 -5.59 10.21 -11.25
CA ARG A 199 -6.54 11.03 -12.02
C ARG A 199 -7.99 10.59 -11.83
N ARG A 200 -8.25 9.28 -11.70
CA ARG A 200 -9.59 8.75 -11.42
C ARG A 200 -10.06 9.07 -10.01
N PHE A 201 -9.16 8.97 -9.04
CA PHE A 201 -9.47 9.25 -7.64
C PHE A 201 -9.71 10.74 -7.38
N GLY A 202 -9.04 11.65 -8.13
CA GLY A 202 -9.35 13.08 -8.13
C GLY A 202 -10.78 13.38 -8.58
N GLY A 203 -11.35 12.56 -9.46
CA GLY A 203 -12.78 12.62 -9.82
C GLY A 203 -13.74 12.03 -8.78
N MET A 204 -13.25 11.25 -7.81
CA MET A 204 -14.05 10.65 -6.73
C MET A 204 -14.01 11.48 -5.46
N ILE A 205 -12.83 11.99 -5.10
CA ILE A 205 -12.58 12.80 -3.91
C ILE A 205 -11.95 14.11 -4.36
N LYS A 206 -12.64 15.23 -4.13
CA LYS A 206 -12.17 16.55 -4.53
C LYS A 206 -10.79 16.83 -3.91
N GLY A 207 -9.81 17.19 -4.75
CA GLY A 207 -8.46 17.50 -4.32
C GLY A 207 -7.56 16.28 -4.03
N PHE A 208 -8.02 15.04 -4.30
CA PHE A 208 -7.19 13.86 -4.15
C PHE A 208 -5.97 13.86 -5.08
N ASP A 209 -6.13 14.42 -6.28
CA ASP A 209 -5.08 14.57 -7.29
C ASP A 209 -4.42 15.97 -7.28
N MET A 210 -4.51 16.68 -6.15
CA MET A 210 -3.87 18.00 -6.00
C MET A 210 -2.35 17.88 -6.23
N PRO A 211 -1.75 18.83 -6.95
CA PRO A 211 -0.32 18.80 -7.28
C PRO A 211 0.61 18.76 -6.05
N GLU A 212 0.16 19.34 -4.94
CA GLU A 212 0.93 19.45 -3.68
C GLU A 212 0.86 18.20 -2.81
N ALA A 213 0.02 17.22 -3.14
CA ALA A 213 0.04 15.92 -2.47
C ALA A 213 1.43 15.28 -2.65
N VAL A 214 1.86 14.53 -1.66
CA VAL A 214 3.21 13.96 -1.63
C VAL A 214 3.16 12.45 -1.80
N LEU A 215 3.98 11.94 -2.69
CA LEU A 215 4.22 10.51 -2.87
C LEU A 215 5.50 10.11 -2.17
N THR A 216 5.45 9.00 -1.43
CA THR A 216 6.62 8.39 -0.79
C THR A 216 6.70 6.92 -1.22
N GLY A 217 7.83 6.49 -1.78
CA GLY A 217 8.05 5.13 -2.28
C GLY A 217 9.06 4.33 -1.45
N ALA A 218 8.96 3.02 -1.50
CA ALA A 218 7.97 2.22 -2.22
C ALA A 218 7.17 1.36 -1.24
N GLU A 219 5.87 1.27 -1.47
CA GLU A 219 5.00 0.33 -0.76
C GLU A 219 5.01 -1.01 -1.50
N THR A 220 5.73 -2.01 -0.98
CA THR A 220 5.91 -3.31 -1.65
C THR A 220 5.41 -4.48 -0.83
N ARG A 221 4.99 -4.25 0.42
CA ARG A 221 4.60 -5.30 1.37
C ARG A 221 3.12 -5.19 1.78
N THR A 222 2.24 -4.90 0.82
CA THR A 222 0.78 -4.82 1.05
C THR A 222 0.15 -6.18 1.32
N SER A 223 0.72 -7.26 0.76
CA SER A 223 0.32 -8.64 1.00
C SER A 223 1.42 -9.60 0.58
N SER A 224 1.36 -10.85 1.09
CA SER A 224 2.29 -11.91 0.68
C SER A 224 2.14 -12.19 -0.82
N PRO A 225 3.24 -12.26 -1.59
CA PRO A 225 3.24 -12.63 -3.00
C PRO A 225 3.13 -14.15 -3.20
N VAL A 226 3.15 -14.90 -2.11
CA VAL A 226 3.10 -16.36 -2.11
C VAL A 226 1.97 -16.88 -1.24
N ARG A 227 1.53 -18.09 -1.54
CA ARG A 227 0.61 -18.87 -0.71
C ARG A 227 1.25 -20.21 -0.40
N ILE A 228 1.16 -20.62 0.86
CA ILE A 228 1.46 -21.98 1.28
C ILE A 228 0.15 -22.76 1.24
N PRO A 229 -0.08 -23.64 0.22
CA PRO A 229 -1.34 -24.38 0.10
C PRO A 229 -1.66 -25.20 1.34
N ARG A 230 -2.94 -25.20 1.73
CA ARG A 230 -3.47 -26.03 2.82
C ARG A 230 -4.76 -26.73 2.35
N ASN A 231 -5.01 -27.90 2.92
CA ASN A 231 -6.22 -28.71 2.69
C ASN A 231 -7.42 -28.15 3.50
N ASP A 232 -8.56 -28.83 3.43
CA ASP A 232 -9.77 -28.45 4.16
C ASP A 232 -9.58 -28.51 5.70
N GLY A 233 -8.67 -29.33 6.19
CA GLY A 233 -8.26 -29.41 7.60
C GLY A 233 -7.22 -28.35 7.99
N PHE A 234 -6.94 -27.39 7.12
CA PHE A 234 -5.98 -26.28 7.30
C PHE A 234 -4.52 -26.70 7.43
N THR A 235 -4.19 -27.97 7.17
CA THR A 235 -2.80 -28.46 7.19
C THR A 235 -2.18 -28.45 5.79
N THR A 236 -0.85 -28.45 5.72
CA THR A 236 -0.14 -28.67 4.44
C THR A 236 -0.25 -30.14 4.01
N SER A 237 -0.14 -30.39 2.70
CA SER A 237 -0.24 -31.73 2.14
C SER A 237 0.95 -32.64 2.48
N LYS A 238 2.12 -32.06 2.78
CA LYS A 238 3.39 -32.78 2.93
C LYS A 238 3.95 -32.81 4.35
N VAL A 239 3.54 -31.86 5.17
CA VAL A 239 4.00 -31.75 6.55
C VAL A 239 2.78 -31.75 7.46
N GLY A 240 2.59 -32.85 8.19
CA GLY A 240 1.55 -32.95 9.20
C GLY A 240 1.76 -31.93 10.32
N ASN A 241 0.69 -31.51 10.97
CA ASN A 241 0.70 -30.55 12.07
C ASN A 241 1.30 -29.15 11.73
N LEU A 242 1.42 -28.81 10.44
CA LEU A 242 1.76 -27.48 9.99
C LEU A 242 0.51 -26.80 9.43
N TYR A 243 0.10 -25.72 10.07
CA TYR A 243 -1.12 -24.98 9.78
C TYR A 243 -0.80 -23.56 9.25
N PRO A 244 -0.60 -23.39 7.93
CA PRO A 244 -0.36 -22.07 7.35
C PRO A 244 -1.56 -21.15 7.56
N CYS A 245 -1.35 -19.97 8.15
CA CYS A 245 -2.43 -19.01 8.37
C CYS A 245 -1.97 -17.56 8.25
N GLY A 246 -2.94 -16.67 8.13
CA GLY A 246 -2.74 -15.23 8.10
C GLY A 246 -2.11 -14.71 6.82
N GLU A 247 -1.51 -13.53 6.94
CA GLU A 247 -0.97 -12.78 5.79
C GLU A 247 0.28 -13.44 5.22
N GLY A 248 1.24 -13.82 6.05
CA GLY A 248 2.50 -14.42 5.60
C GLY A 248 2.30 -15.70 4.80
N ALA A 249 1.31 -16.51 5.16
CA ALA A 249 0.94 -17.72 4.45
C ALA A 249 0.02 -17.49 3.23
N GLY A 250 -0.36 -16.24 2.95
CA GLY A 250 -1.13 -15.85 1.78
C GLY A 250 -2.65 -15.96 1.89
N TYR A 251 -3.22 -16.09 3.11
CA TYR A 251 -4.66 -16.26 3.34
C TYR A 251 -5.38 -14.98 3.74
N ALA A 252 -4.64 -13.94 4.09
CA ALA A 252 -5.18 -12.64 4.47
C ALA A 252 -4.34 -11.51 3.84
N GLY A 253 -4.90 -10.31 3.79
CA GLY A 253 -4.21 -9.11 3.30
C GLY A 253 -4.39 -7.90 4.23
N GLY A 254 -4.90 -8.09 5.44
CA GLY A 254 -5.10 -7.02 6.41
C GLY A 254 -5.25 -7.56 7.82
N ILE A 255 -5.21 -6.66 8.82
CA ILE A 255 -5.19 -7.00 10.25
C ILE A 255 -6.40 -7.86 10.64
N THR A 256 -7.61 -7.41 10.35
CA THR A 256 -8.83 -8.13 10.72
C THR A 256 -8.95 -9.49 10.03
N SER A 257 -8.66 -9.55 8.72
CA SER A 257 -8.72 -10.81 7.98
C SER A 257 -7.66 -11.81 8.44
N ALA A 258 -6.46 -11.35 8.82
CA ALA A 258 -5.43 -12.20 9.39
C ALA A 258 -5.83 -12.75 10.76
N ALA A 259 -6.43 -11.93 11.62
CA ALA A 259 -6.96 -12.37 12.92
C ALA A 259 -8.08 -13.41 12.76
N VAL A 260 -9.02 -13.18 11.85
CA VAL A 260 -10.12 -14.14 11.56
C VAL A 260 -9.55 -15.47 11.05
N ASP A 261 -8.60 -15.43 10.12
CA ASP A 261 -7.98 -16.66 9.61
C ASP A 261 -7.20 -17.42 10.69
N GLY A 262 -6.51 -16.69 11.58
CA GLY A 262 -5.83 -17.26 12.74
C GLY A 262 -6.80 -17.96 13.71
N ILE A 263 -7.93 -17.32 14.02
CA ILE A 263 -8.98 -17.92 14.88
C ILE A 263 -9.54 -19.18 14.22
N ARG A 264 -9.88 -19.15 12.94
CA ARG A 264 -10.38 -20.32 12.20
C ARG A 264 -9.37 -21.47 12.23
N THR A 265 -8.09 -21.15 12.05
CA THR A 265 -7.01 -22.13 12.10
C THR A 265 -6.90 -22.76 13.50
N ALA A 266 -6.97 -21.95 14.56
CA ALA A 266 -6.96 -22.44 15.94
C ALA A 266 -8.12 -23.40 16.23
N ILE A 267 -9.33 -23.08 15.76
CA ILE A 267 -10.52 -23.96 15.91
C ILE A 267 -10.26 -25.29 15.20
N MET A 268 -9.67 -25.30 14.01
CA MET A 268 -9.34 -26.54 13.31
C MET A 268 -8.29 -27.37 14.04
N VAL A 269 -7.28 -26.73 14.65
CA VAL A 269 -6.28 -27.43 15.48
C VAL A 269 -6.92 -28.11 16.69
N ILE A 270 -7.83 -27.41 17.37
CA ILE A 270 -8.54 -27.95 18.56
C ILE A 270 -9.49 -29.08 18.16
N GLY A 271 -10.19 -28.94 17.03
CA GLY A 271 -11.17 -29.94 16.56
C GLY A 271 -10.53 -31.21 15.97
N ASN A 272 -9.24 -31.18 15.62
CA ASN A 272 -8.50 -32.32 15.07
C ASN A 272 -7.70 -33.08 16.17
N ASN A 273 -7.72 -32.62 17.42
CA ASN A 273 -7.18 -33.32 18.59
C ASN A 273 -8.31 -33.94 19.42
#